data_0c4f5fcf75940303b234dd7ca08c4468
#
_entry.id   0c4f5fcf75940303b234dd7ca08c4468
#
_cell.length_a   1.000
_cell.length_b   1.000
_cell.length_c   1.000
_cell.angle_alpha   90.00
_cell.angle_beta   90.00
_cell.angle_gamma   90.00
#
_symmetry.space_group_name_H-M   'P 1'
#
loop_
_entity.id
_entity.type
_entity.pdbx_description
1 polymer ?
#
loop_
_entity_poly.entity_id
_entity_poly.type
_entity_poly.pdbx_seq_one_letter_code
_entity_poly.pdbx_strand_id
1 'polypeptide(L)'
;MVAAKHPRVATVQRMVKRRKDGTIYVDYLQNIQGKTLACAYSARASAFAGVSTPLTWKEVHQRPKPQDFTIDTIHARLKKTGDLWAKMRKHKGANLLAAIEKLRQ
;
A
#
# COMPACT_ATOMS: atom_id res chain seq x y z
N MET A 1 -8.68 2.43 -17.24
CA MET A 1 -8.43 2.62 -15.80
C MET A 1 -8.95 1.41 -15.01
N VAL A 2 -8.28 1.02 -13.92
CA VAL A 2 -8.61 -0.18 -13.10
C VAL A 2 -10.08 -0.20 -12.66
N ALA A 3 -10.58 0.90 -12.08
CA ALA A 3 -11.97 0.96 -11.61
C ALA A 3 -13.02 0.79 -12.74
N ALA A 4 -12.73 1.26 -13.96
CA ALA A 4 -13.61 1.07 -15.10
C ALA A 4 -13.61 -0.39 -15.60
N LYS A 5 -12.46 -1.08 -15.53
CA LYS A 5 -12.33 -2.50 -15.88
C LYS A 5 -12.93 -3.43 -14.83
N HIS A 6 -12.93 -3.01 -13.55
CA HIS A 6 -13.34 -3.82 -12.43
C HIS A 6 -14.37 -3.11 -11.52
N PRO A 7 -15.53 -2.64 -12.05
CA PRO A 7 -16.47 -1.78 -11.31
C PRO A 7 -17.15 -2.47 -10.11
N ARG A 8 -17.11 -3.79 -10.04
CA ARG A 8 -17.67 -4.56 -8.92
C ARG A 8 -16.77 -4.56 -7.67
N VAL A 9 -15.45 -4.40 -7.85
CA VAL A 9 -14.46 -4.53 -6.76
C VAL A 9 -13.60 -3.28 -6.56
N ALA A 10 -13.66 -2.30 -7.47
CA ALA A 10 -12.86 -1.09 -7.40
C ALA A 10 -13.68 0.16 -7.69
N THR A 11 -13.39 1.24 -6.99
CA THR A 11 -14.08 2.54 -7.15
C THR A 11 -13.10 3.70 -7.03
N VAL A 12 -13.37 4.80 -7.74
CA VAL A 12 -12.72 6.11 -7.57
C VAL A 12 -13.56 7.07 -6.73
N GLN A 13 -14.68 6.62 -6.16
CA GLN A 13 -15.54 7.44 -5.31
C GLN A 13 -14.82 7.83 -4.02
N ARG A 14 -14.51 9.13 -3.88
CA ARG A 14 -13.73 9.65 -2.75
C ARG A 14 -14.51 9.62 -1.42
N MET A 15 -15.80 9.92 -1.46
CA MET A 15 -16.62 9.96 -0.24
C MET A 15 -16.95 8.54 0.23
N VAL A 16 -16.49 8.19 1.43
CA VAL A 16 -16.68 6.86 2.03
C VAL A 16 -18.16 6.45 2.06
N LYS A 17 -19.03 7.37 2.52
CA LYS A 17 -20.49 7.14 2.61
C LYS A 17 -21.18 6.84 1.26
N ARG A 18 -20.52 7.15 0.13
CA ARG A 18 -21.04 6.91 -1.23
C ARG A 18 -20.38 5.71 -1.90
N ARG A 19 -19.43 5.04 -1.24
CA ARG A 19 -18.80 3.83 -1.78
C ARG A 19 -19.74 2.66 -1.61
N LYS A 20 -19.79 1.82 -2.62
CA LYS A 20 -20.46 0.51 -2.52
C LYS A 20 -19.65 -0.38 -1.58
N ASP A 21 -20.33 -1.07 -0.67
CA ASP A 21 -19.70 -2.00 0.25
C ASP A 21 -18.88 -3.06 -0.49
N GLY A 22 -17.74 -3.43 0.10
CA GLY A 22 -16.83 -4.41 -0.50
C GLY A 22 -15.99 -3.88 -1.66
N THR A 23 -16.04 -2.56 -1.98
CA THR A 23 -15.19 -1.99 -3.03
C THR A 23 -13.89 -1.41 -2.46
N ILE A 24 -12.79 -1.57 -3.22
CA ILE A 24 -11.49 -0.98 -2.94
C ILE A 24 -11.42 0.41 -3.58
N TYR A 25 -11.06 1.40 -2.78
CA TYR A 25 -10.84 2.76 -3.30
C TYR A 25 -9.49 2.85 -4.02
N VAL A 26 -9.55 3.21 -5.29
CA VAL A 26 -8.36 3.51 -6.11
C VAL A 26 -8.05 5.00 -5.99
N ASP A 27 -7.17 5.35 -5.05
CA ASP A 27 -6.78 6.73 -4.77
C ASP A 27 -5.71 7.23 -5.74
N TYR A 28 -6.14 7.67 -6.92
CA TYR A 28 -5.23 8.25 -7.91
C TYR A 28 -4.77 9.68 -7.54
N LEU A 29 -5.47 10.35 -6.64
CA LEU A 29 -5.16 11.72 -6.21
C LEU A 29 -3.93 11.79 -5.30
N GLN A 30 -3.52 10.66 -4.72
CA GLN A 30 -2.26 10.57 -3.97
C GLN A 30 -1.03 10.47 -4.88
N ASN A 31 -1.20 10.12 -6.14
CA ASN A 31 -0.11 9.97 -7.09
C ASN A 31 0.23 11.31 -7.79
N ILE A 32 0.56 12.31 -7.01
CA ILE A 32 0.91 13.66 -7.45
C ILE A 32 2.05 14.21 -6.60
N GLN A 33 2.90 15.04 -7.19
CA GLN A 33 3.96 15.75 -6.48
C GLN A 33 3.43 16.54 -5.29
N GLY A 34 4.15 16.54 -4.17
CA GLY A 34 3.78 17.26 -2.94
C GLY A 34 2.78 16.52 -2.04
N LYS A 35 2.37 15.31 -2.40
CA LYS A 35 1.57 14.46 -1.50
C LYS A 35 2.47 13.64 -0.57
N THR A 36 2.06 13.58 0.69
CA THR A 36 2.72 12.73 1.68
C THR A 36 2.20 11.30 1.60
N LEU A 37 3.10 10.34 1.69
CA LEU A 37 2.79 8.92 1.76
C LEU A 37 3.43 8.33 3.02
N ALA A 38 2.70 7.47 3.72
CA ALA A 38 3.27 6.76 4.86
C ALA A 38 4.41 5.85 4.40
N CYS A 39 5.59 6.08 4.95
CA CYS A 39 6.76 5.25 4.65
C CYS A 39 6.61 3.84 5.25
N ALA A 40 7.26 2.86 4.64
CA ALA A 40 7.42 1.54 5.25
C ALA A 40 8.10 1.70 6.62
N TYR A 41 7.62 0.96 7.59
CA TYR A 41 8.06 0.96 8.99
C TYR A 41 7.78 2.25 9.78
N SER A 42 6.99 3.18 9.25
CA SER A 42 6.57 4.36 10.00
C SER A 42 5.47 4.03 11.01
N ALA A 43 5.58 4.59 12.20
CA ALA A 43 4.52 4.54 13.20
C ALA A 43 3.27 5.29 12.72
N ARG A 44 2.10 4.75 13.09
CA ARG A 44 0.78 5.30 12.73
C ARG A 44 0.06 5.75 13.98
N ALA A 45 -0.57 6.91 13.92
CA ALA A 45 -1.47 7.37 14.98
C ALA A 45 -2.73 6.49 15.02
N SER A 46 -2.65 5.40 15.78
CA SER A 46 -3.74 4.45 16.01
C SER A 46 -3.78 4.05 17.48
N ALA A 47 -4.94 3.63 17.98
CA ALA A 47 -5.11 3.22 19.37
C ALA A 47 -4.18 2.07 19.80
N PHE A 48 -3.68 1.27 18.84
CA PHE A 48 -2.77 0.15 19.08
C PHE A 48 -1.32 0.45 18.66
N ALA A 49 -0.96 1.72 18.47
CA ALA A 49 0.38 2.16 18.05
C ALA A 49 0.91 1.37 16.84
N GLY A 50 0.10 1.27 15.79
CA GLY A 50 0.38 0.46 14.60
C GLY A 50 1.57 0.95 13.80
N VAL A 51 2.16 0.05 13.01
CA VAL A 51 3.28 0.32 12.10
C VAL A 51 2.92 -0.07 10.67
N SER A 52 3.21 0.82 9.72
CA SER A 52 3.06 0.53 8.27
C SER A 52 4.06 -0.55 7.87
N THR A 53 3.64 -1.80 7.86
CA THR A 53 4.52 -2.97 7.77
C THR A 53 4.46 -3.60 6.39
N PRO A 54 5.59 -3.71 5.66
CA PRO A 54 5.68 -4.51 4.44
C PRO A 54 5.41 -5.99 4.73
N LEU A 55 4.65 -6.62 3.87
CA LEU A 55 4.28 -8.04 3.95
C LEU A 55 4.79 -8.80 2.74
N THR A 56 5.14 -10.07 2.95
CA THR A 56 5.30 -11.03 1.85
C THR A 56 3.92 -11.45 1.33
N TRP A 57 3.84 -11.92 0.10
CA TRP A 57 2.58 -12.46 -0.45
C TRP A 57 2.05 -13.64 0.36
N LYS A 58 2.94 -14.47 0.93
CA LYS A 58 2.55 -15.57 1.84
C LYS A 58 1.81 -15.04 3.07
N GLU A 59 2.31 -13.96 3.68
CA GLU A 59 1.65 -13.33 4.83
C GLU A 59 0.31 -12.69 4.44
N VAL A 60 0.23 -12.06 3.27
CA VAL A 60 -1.05 -11.49 2.76
C VAL A 60 -2.13 -12.57 2.66
N HIS A 61 -1.79 -13.76 2.17
CA HIS A 61 -2.74 -14.89 2.11
C HIS A 61 -3.17 -15.39 3.48
N GLN A 62 -2.37 -15.19 4.53
CA GLN A 62 -2.71 -15.53 5.92
C GLN A 62 -3.65 -14.50 6.56
N ARG A 63 -3.95 -13.38 5.87
CA ARG A 63 -4.85 -12.31 6.32
C ARG A 63 -4.50 -11.77 7.73
N PRO A 64 -3.27 -11.30 7.98
CA PRO A 64 -2.87 -10.79 9.27
C PRO A 64 -3.71 -9.56 9.64
N LYS A 65 -3.89 -9.33 10.92
CA LYS A 65 -4.60 -8.16 11.42
C LYS A 65 -3.65 -6.96 11.54
N PRO A 66 -4.09 -5.72 11.31
CA PRO A 66 -3.27 -4.54 11.53
C PRO A 66 -2.66 -4.47 12.94
N GLN A 67 -3.39 -4.97 13.94
CA GLN A 67 -2.98 -5.00 15.35
C GLN A 67 -1.78 -5.94 15.63
N ASP A 68 -1.45 -6.83 14.71
CA ASP A 68 -0.27 -7.71 14.82
C ASP A 68 1.05 -6.94 14.61
N PHE A 69 0.96 -5.71 14.06
CA PHE A 69 2.10 -4.88 13.67
C PHE A 69 2.11 -3.57 14.45
N THR A 70 2.77 -3.57 15.59
CA THR A 70 2.88 -2.42 16.48
C THR A 70 4.32 -1.96 16.65
N ILE A 71 4.53 -0.81 17.31
CA ILE A 71 5.87 -0.34 17.64
C ILE A 71 6.64 -1.34 18.50
N ASP A 72 5.96 -2.16 19.31
CA ASP A 72 6.58 -3.15 20.17
C ASP A 72 6.98 -4.42 19.42
N THR A 73 6.20 -4.82 18.40
CA THR A 73 6.43 -6.07 17.66
C THR A 73 7.35 -5.92 16.45
N ILE A 74 7.48 -4.70 15.90
CA ILE A 74 8.18 -4.48 14.63
C ILE A 74 9.67 -4.82 14.69
N HIS A 75 10.34 -4.57 15.81
CA HIS A 75 11.77 -4.88 15.94
C HIS A 75 12.06 -6.37 15.91
N ALA A 76 11.26 -7.18 16.60
CA ALA A 76 11.37 -8.63 16.56
C ALA A 76 11.11 -9.17 15.15
N ARG A 77 10.11 -8.60 14.47
CA ARG A 77 9.81 -8.94 13.08
C ARG A 77 10.98 -8.63 12.16
N LEU A 78 11.56 -7.43 12.23
CA LEU A 78 12.70 -7.04 11.39
C LEU A 78 13.90 -7.95 11.60
N LYS A 79 14.17 -8.40 12.83
CA LYS A 79 15.22 -9.39 13.11
C LYS A 79 14.93 -10.73 12.44
N LYS A 80 13.68 -11.15 12.38
CA LYS A 80 13.25 -12.45 11.83
C LYS A 80 13.16 -12.44 10.30
N THR A 81 12.54 -11.44 9.71
CA THR A 81 12.22 -11.39 8.27
C THR A 81 13.19 -10.55 7.46
N GLY A 82 14.03 -9.73 8.12
CA GLY A 82 14.81 -8.70 7.46
C GLY A 82 13.97 -7.54 6.95
N ASP A 83 14.63 -6.61 6.27
CA ASP A 83 13.98 -5.44 5.64
C ASP A 83 13.44 -5.81 4.26
N LEU A 84 12.15 -6.10 4.18
CA LEU A 84 11.46 -6.41 2.92
C LEU A 84 11.44 -5.22 1.94
N TRP A 85 11.68 -3.99 2.43
CA TRP A 85 11.69 -2.77 1.61
C TRP A 85 13.09 -2.43 1.05
N ALA A 86 14.13 -3.15 1.47
CA ALA A 86 15.52 -2.87 1.08
C ALA A 86 15.76 -2.86 -0.43
N LYS A 87 15.11 -3.76 -1.17
CA LYS A 87 15.23 -3.84 -2.64
C LYS A 87 14.70 -2.59 -3.33
N MET A 88 13.61 -2.01 -2.84
CA MET A 88 13.04 -0.79 -3.40
C MET A 88 14.01 0.38 -3.31
N ARG A 89 14.72 0.54 -2.18
CA ARG A 89 15.72 1.61 -1.99
C ARG A 89 16.94 1.49 -2.91
N LYS A 90 17.26 0.26 -3.32
CA LYS A 90 18.41 -0.03 -4.19
C LYS A 90 18.03 -0.06 -5.68
N HIS A 91 16.75 -0.07 -5.99
CA HIS A 91 16.28 -0.20 -7.37
C HIS A 91 16.42 1.15 -8.11
N LYS A 92 16.91 1.10 -9.36
CA LYS A 92 16.81 2.26 -10.26
C LYS A 92 15.33 2.48 -10.56
N GLY A 93 14.89 3.75 -10.55
CA GLY A 93 13.50 4.09 -10.84
C GLY A 93 13.01 3.51 -12.17
N ALA A 94 11.69 3.34 -12.30
CA ALA A 94 11.08 2.91 -13.55
C ALA A 94 11.12 4.04 -14.59
N ASN A 95 11.33 3.69 -15.87
CA ASN A 95 11.18 4.64 -16.97
C ASN A 95 9.68 4.87 -17.22
N LEU A 96 9.17 6.02 -16.74
CA LEU A 96 7.76 6.38 -16.86
C LEU A 96 7.34 6.62 -18.30
N LEU A 97 8.22 7.13 -19.18
CA LEU A 97 7.90 7.34 -20.59
C LEU A 97 7.64 6.00 -21.29
N ALA A 98 8.51 5.03 -21.09
CA ALA A 98 8.30 3.68 -21.63
C ALA A 98 7.03 3.00 -21.07
N ALA A 99 6.69 3.25 -19.82
CA ALA A 99 5.43 2.75 -19.23
C ALA A 99 4.20 3.40 -19.85
N ILE A 100 4.23 4.71 -20.11
CA ILE A 100 3.13 5.44 -20.77
C ILE A 100 2.92 4.96 -22.21
N GLU A 101 4.00 4.75 -22.96
CA GLU A 101 3.92 4.21 -24.33
C GLU A 101 3.23 2.85 -24.39
N LYS A 102 3.55 1.94 -23.45
CA LYS A 102 2.87 0.64 -23.32
C LYS A 102 1.39 0.72 -22.96
N LEU A 103 0.95 1.78 -22.30
CA LEU A 103 -0.46 1.97 -21.95
C LEU A 103 -1.30 2.59 -23.08
N ARG A 104 -0.65 3.13 -24.11
CA ARG A 104 -1.30 3.71 -25.28
C ARG A 104 -1.56 2.69 -26.40
N GLN A 105 -0.95 1.54 -26.31
CA GLN A 105 -1.18 0.38 -27.18
C GLN A 105 -2.37 -0.46 -26.65
#